data_58bc14023750e7600c981a14d3b5628c
#
_entry.id   58bc14023750e7600c981a14d3b5628c
#
_cell.length_a   1.000
_cell.length_b   1.000
_cell.length_c   1.000
_cell.angle_alpha   90.00
_cell.angle_beta   90.00
_cell.angle_gamma   90.00
#
_symmetry.space_group_name_H-M   'P 1'
#
loop_
_entity.id
_entity.type
_entity.pdbx_description
1 polymer ?
#
loop_
_entity_poly.entity_id
_entity_poly.type
_entity_poly.pdbx_seq_one_letter_code
_entity_poly.pdbx_strand_id
1 'polypeptide(L)' 'MTVYDLRAQLSEVDGNKQVFVYWEDEENENHVFGIENISVQRGSPKRLANGKAGFTFDGKGPAEWVFVQISPE' A
#
# COMPACT_ATOMS: atom_id res chain seq x y z
N MET A 1 -7.03 6.22 3.64
CA MET A 1 -7.93 5.04 3.49
C MET A 1 -7.75 4.10 4.67
N THR A 2 -8.83 3.70 5.29
CA THR A 2 -8.81 2.70 6.36
C THR A 2 -9.13 1.32 5.82
N VAL A 3 -8.94 0.30 6.67
CA VAL A 3 -9.37 -1.07 6.34
C VAL A 3 -10.87 -1.11 6.07
N TYR A 4 -11.66 -0.37 6.85
CA TYR A 4 -13.11 -0.29 6.61
C TYR A 4 -13.44 0.29 5.23
N ASP A 5 -12.72 1.35 4.83
CA ASP A 5 -12.92 1.96 3.52
C ASP A 5 -12.61 0.97 2.39
N LEU A 6 -11.51 0.24 2.53
CA LEU A 6 -11.09 -0.74 1.54
C LEU A 6 -12.09 -1.89 1.44
N ARG A 7 -12.56 -2.41 2.57
CA ARG A 7 -13.58 -3.45 2.58
C ARG A 7 -14.87 -3.00 1.90
N ALA A 8 -15.30 -1.76 2.16
CA ALA A 8 -16.48 -1.20 1.53
C ALA A 8 -16.34 -1.09 0.01
N GLN A 9 -15.16 -0.67 -0.45
CA GLN A 9 -14.87 -0.56 -1.88
C GLN A 9 -14.94 -1.93 -2.58
N LEU A 10 -14.53 -2.99 -1.89
CA LEU A 10 -14.44 -4.33 -2.44
C LEU A 10 -15.71 -5.16 -2.22
N SER A 11 -16.68 -4.67 -1.46
CA SER A 11 -17.81 -5.47 -0.98
C SER A 11 -18.68 -6.07 -2.09
N GLU A 12 -18.73 -5.43 -3.26
CA GLU A 12 -19.53 -5.90 -4.39
C GLU A 12 -18.69 -6.50 -5.52
N VAL A 13 -17.39 -6.63 -5.30
CA VAL A 13 -16.48 -7.22 -6.30
C VAL A 13 -16.44 -8.74 -6.11
N ASP A 14 -16.53 -9.48 -7.22
CA ASP A 14 -16.41 -10.95 -7.21
C ASP A 14 -15.10 -11.36 -6.58
N GLY A 15 -15.16 -12.25 -5.57
CA GLY A 15 -13.99 -12.71 -4.83
C GLY A 15 -12.95 -13.45 -5.67
N ASN A 16 -13.30 -13.88 -6.89
CA ASN A 16 -12.36 -14.54 -7.79
C ASN A 16 -11.56 -13.57 -8.67
N LYS A 17 -11.86 -12.27 -8.62
CA LYS A 17 -11.10 -11.27 -9.36
C LYS A 17 -9.73 -11.07 -8.71
N GLN A 18 -8.71 -10.96 -9.53
CA GLN A 18 -7.37 -10.64 -9.05
C GLN A 18 -7.25 -9.15 -8.76
N VAL A 19 -6.39 -8.82 -7.80
CA VAL A 19 -6.15 -7.44 -7.39
C VAL A 19 -4.74 -7.04 -7.80
N PHE A 20 -4.65 -5.91 -8.49
CA PHE A 20 -3.39 -5.27 -8.85
C PHE A 20 -3.40 -3.83 -8.38
N VAL A 21 -2.22 -3.31 -8.14
CA VAL A 21 -2.02 -1.89 -7.87
C VAL A 21 -1.47 -1.25 -9.13
N TYR A 22 -2.02 -0.12 -9.53
CA TYR A 22 -1.41 0.62 -10.63
C TYR A 22 -1.22 2.07 -10.26
N TRP A 23 -0.26 2.68 -10.93
CA TRP A 23 0.03 4.09 -10.79
C TRP A 23 0.28 4.66 -12.18
N GLU A 24 -0.29 5.83 -12.42
CA GLU A 24 -0.10 6.55 -13.68
C GLU A 24 0.82 7.73 -13.42
N ASP A 25 1.91 7.81 -14.17
CA ASP A 25 2.89 8.88 -14.00
C ASP A 25 2.48 10.16 -14.75
N GLU A 26 3.33 11.18 -14.67
CA GLU A 26 3.05 12.49 -15.27
C GLU A 26 3.00 12.43 -16.80
N GLU A 27 3.57 11.41 -17.41
CA GLU A 27 3.58 11.17 -18.85
C GLU A 27 2.44 10.27 -19.30
N ASN A 28 1.50 9.96 -18.40
CA ASN A 28 0.37 9.07 -18.62
C ASN A 28 0.76 7.62 -18.90
N GLU A 29 1.95 7.22 -18.49
CA GLU A 29 2.33 5.81 -18.55
C GLU A 29 1.86 5.07 -17.31
N ASN A 30 1.34 3.86 -17.52
CA ASN A 30 0.86 3.00 -16.45
C ASN A 30 1.97 2.11 -15.92
N HIS A 31 2.03 2.01 -14.60
CA HIS A 31 2.89 1.06 -13.91
C HIS A 31 1.99 0.11 -13.13
N VAL A 32 2.08 -1.17 -13.39
CA VAL A 32 1.25 -2.21 -12.76
C VAL A 32 2.10 -3.05 -11.83
N PHE A 33 1.57 -3.30 -10.63
CA PHE A 33 2.27 -4.03 -9.59
C PHE A 33 1.39 -5.14 -9.06
N GLY A 34 1.97 -6.31 -8.87
CA GLY A 34 1.33 -7.39 -8.14
C GLY A 34 1.41 -7.15 -6.64
N ILE A 35 0.52 -7.75 -5.90
CA ILE A 35 0.53 -7.72 -4.44
C ILE A 35 1.19 -9.00 -3.94
N GLU A 36 2.32 -8.87 -3.23
CA GLU A 36 3.03 -10.01 -2.65
C GLU A 36 2.53 -10.35 -1.25
N ASN A 37 2.23 -9.33 -0.47
CA ASN A 37 1.88 -9.53 0.93
C ASN A 37 1.12 -8.34 1.49
N ILE A 38 0.27 -8.62 2.46
CA ILE A 38 -0.42 -7.60 3.25
C ILE A 38 -0.11 -7.91 4.71
N SER A 39 0.38 -6.92 5.44
CA SER A 39 0.76 -7.11 6.83
C SER A 39 0.49 -5.87 7.68
N VAL A 40 0.29 -6.09 8.97
CA VAL A 40 0.22 -5.00 9.95
C VAL A 40 1.63 -4.79 10.48
N GLN A 41 2.12 -3.55 10.39
CA GLN A 41 3.46 -3.19 10.82
C GLN A 41 3.40 -2.01 11.78
N ARG A 42 4.24 -2.07 12.82
CA ARG A 42 4.41 -0.98 13.78
C ARG A 42 5.73 -0.29 13.54
N GLY A 43 5.71 1.03 13.64
CA GLY A 43 6.92 1.82 13.46
C GLY A 43 6.64 3.32 13.49
N SER A 44 7.47 4.08 12.82
CA SER A 44 7.39 5.54 12.82
C SER A 44 7.39 6.10 11.42
N PRO A 45 6.42 6.97 11.08
CA PRO A 45 6.48 7.74 9.84
C PRO A 45 7.73 8.61 9.82
N LYS A 46 8.32 8.79 8.65
CA LYS A 46 9.49 9.65 8.48
C LYS A 46 9.47 10.31 7.11
N ARG A 47 10.35 11.29 6.93
CA ARG A 47 10.66 11.86 5.62
C ARG A 47 12.00 11.31 5.14
N LEU A 48 12.03 10.87 3.90
CA LEU A 48 13.25 10.46 3.22
C LEU A 48 14.07 11.68 2.81
N ALA A 49 15.34 11.47 2.46
CA ALA A 49 16.24 12.56 2.04
C ALA A 49 15.70 13.33 0.83
N ASN A 50 14.91 12.68 -0.02
CA ASN A 50 14.29 13.31 -1.18
C ASN A 50 12.96 14.00 -0.87
N GLY A 51 12.57 14.11 0.40
CA GLY A 51 11.32 14.73 0.85
C GLY A 51 10.08 13.86 0.78
N LYS A 52 10.19 12.65 0.24
CA LYS A 52 9.06 11.72 0.13
C LYS A 52 8.76 11.03 1.47
N ALA A 53 7.53 10.55 1.60
CA ALA A 53 7.11 9.81 2.78
C ALA A 53 7.82 8.47 2.88
N GLY A 54 8.21 8.10 4.08
CA GLY A 54 8.80 6.81 4.37
C GLY A 54 8.33 6.31 5.74
N PHE A 55 8.84 5.16 6.14
CA PHE A 55 8.43 4.52 7.39
C PHE A 55 9.58 3.70 7.94
N THR A 56 9.83 3.81 9.25
CA THR A 56 10.80 2.97 9.94
C THR A 56 10.09 1.79 10.57
N PHE A 57 10.39 0.59 10.12
CA PHE A 57 9.76 -0.65 10.57
C PHE A 57 10.55 -1.24 11.76
N ASP A 58 10.48 -0.57 12.90
CA ASP A 58 11.26 -0.97 14.08
C ASP A 58 10.46 -1.76 15.13
N GLY A 59 9.15 -1.91 14.89
CA GLY A 59 8.28 -2.61 15.84
C GLY A 59 7.94 -1.83 17.11
N LYS A 60 8.37 -0.59 17.22
CA LYS A 60 8.30 0.19 18.47
C LYS A 60 7.63 1.55 18.35
N GLY A 61 7.50 2.06 17.17
CA GLY A 61 7.00 3.42 16.95
C GLY A 61 5.53 3.58 17.29
N PRO A 62 5.00 4.82 17.22
CA PRO A 62 3.63 5.14 17.63
C PRO A 62 2.57 4.71 16.61
N ALA A 63 2.97 4.41 15.38
CA ALA A 63 2.04 4.06 14.31
C ALA A 63 1.96 2.55 14.14
N GLU A 64 0.75 2.04 13.96
CA GLU A 64 0.51 0.66 13.56
C GLU A 64 -0.42 0.70 12.36
N TRP A 65 0.13 0.38 11.19
CA TRP A 65 -0.57 0.50 9.92
C TRP A 65 -0.56 -0.80 9.14
N VAL A 66 -1.53 -0.92 8.25
CA VAL A 66 -1.56 -2.01 7.27
C VAL A 66 -0.73 -1.57 6.07
N PHE A 67 0.20 -2.44 5.67
CA PHE A 67 1.02 -2.23 4.48
C PHE A 67 0.73 -3.29 3.43
N VAL A 68 0.63 -2.84 2.19
CA VAL A 68 0.56 -3.71 1.02
C VAL A 68 1.94 -3.71 0.38
N GLN A 69 2.60 -4.86 0.38
CA GLN A 69 3.88 -5.03 -0.29
C GLN A 69 3.64 -5.41 -1.73
N ILE A 70 4.25 -4.68 -2.65
CA ILE A 70 4.04 -4.86 -4.08
C ILE A 70 5.33 -5.26 -4.77
N SER A 71 5.18 -5.86 -5.94
CA SER A 71 6.30 -6.15 -6.85
C SER A 71 5.94 -5.72 -8.26
N PRO A 72 6.92 -5.29 -9.08
CA PRO A 72 6.66 -4.98 -10.48
C PRO A 72 6.14 -6.20 -11.24
N GLU A 73 5.18 -5.98 -12.13
CA GLU A 73 4.66 -6.98 -13.05
C GLU A 73 5.23 -6.84 -14.46
#